data_b84a8929ffd0bf6300227d64b715c61f
#
_entry.id   b84a8929ffd0bf6300227d64b715c61f
#
_cell.length_a   1.000
_cell.length_b   1.000
_cell.length_c   1.000
_cell.angle_alpha   90.00
_cell.angle_beta   90.00
_cell.angle_gamma   90.00
#
_symmetry.space_group_name_H-M   'P 1'
#
loop_
_entity.id
_entity.type
_entity.pdbx_description
1 polymer ?
#
loop_
_entity_poly.entity_id
_entity_poly.type
_entity_poly.pdbx_seq_one_letter_code
_entity_poly.pdbx_strand_id
1 'polypeptide(L)'
;MGEAMSKTNWRNRVKALEYHVAGDIQDHPHQWRTHPARQAEALRDVLDEVGVAGAMLVYQSERAGGALVRIDGHGRKDLDPAATWPCLVLDVDDREADLLLATYDPISAQAGADAAKLDELLREVNTGSAALQSLLSELSASAGLTPPNVEFKEYDESVENEVEYLECPACGHKWPK
;
A
#
# COMPACT_ATOMS: atom_id res chain seq x y z
N MET A 1 -33.42 24.22 -19.36
CA MET A 1 -32.50 23.20 -18.83
C MET A 1 -31.98 23.77 -17.51
N GLY A 2 -32.56 23.36 -16.39
CA GLY A 2 -32.16 23.82 -15.05
C GLY A 2 -30.92 23.11 -14.60
N GLU A 3 -29.84 23.83 -14.34
CA GLU A 3 -28.70 23.36 -13.61
C GLU A 3 -29.15 22.87 -12.24
N ALA A 4 -29.02 21.57 -11.97
CA ALA A 4 -29.16 21.02 -10.64
C ALA A 4 -27.97 21.54 -9.80
N MET A 5 -28.19 22.67 -9.10
CA MET A 5 -27.20 23.16 -8.12
C MET A 5 -26.95 22.06 -7.09
N SER A 6 -25.76 21.54 -7.05
CA SER A 6 -25.28 20.71 -5.96
C SER A 6 -25.51 21.44 -4.64
N LYS A 7 -26.36 20.86 -3.77
CA LYS A 7 -26.71 21.45 -2.46
C LYS A 7 -25.65 21.23 -1.39
N THR A 8 -24.49 20.66 -1.74
CA THR A 8 -23.41 20.37 -0.79
C THR A 8 -22.36 21.46 -0.81
N ASN A 9 -22.42 22.34 0.17
CA ASN A 9 -21.38 23.35 0.41
C ASN A 9 -20.33 22.78 1.38
N TRP A 10 -19.52 21.84 0.91
CA TRP A 10 -18.42 21.30 1.71
C TRP A 10 -17.28 22.30 1.81
N ARG A 11 -16.87 22.60 3.04
CA ARG A 11 -15.75 23.50 3.30
C ARG A 11 -14.43 22.80 2.91
N ASN A 12 -13.58 23.49 2.17
CA ASN A 12 -12.21 23.04 2.00
C ASN A 12 -11.45 23.22 3.33
N ARG A 13 -10.89 22.12 3.85
CA ARG A 13 -10.10 22.12 5.10
C ARG A 13 -8.62 21.93 4.84
N VAL A 14 -8.18 21.83 3.57
CA VAL A 14 -6.76 21.82 3.22
C VAL A 14 -6.25 23.26 3.21
N LYS A 15 -5.36 23.56 4.14
CA LYS A 15 -4.76 24.90 4.30
C LYS A 15 -3.55 25.06 3.37
N ALA A 16 -2.69 24.01 3.31
CA ALA A 16 -1.45 24.04 2.53
C ALA A 16 -0.96 22.63 2.19
N LEU A 17 -0.12 22.56 1.16
CA LEU A 17 0.79 21.44 0.91
C LEU A 17 2.19 21.89 1.33
N GLU A 18 2.77 21.23 2.30
CA GLU A 18 4.10 21.54 2.85
C GLU A 18 4.96 20.28 2.86
N TYR A 19 6.27 20.45 3.07
CA TYR A 19 7.21 19.33 3.15
C TYR A 19 7.87 19.33 4.51
N HIS A 20 7.74 18.22 5.24
CA HIS A 20 8.27 18.07 6.60
C HIS A 20 9.05 16.77 6.75
N VAL A 21 10.06 16.78 7.61
CA VAL A 21 10.76 15.57 8.05
C VAL A 21 9.77 14.72 8.87
N ALA A 22 9.60 13.45 8.50
CA ALA A 22 8.58 12.61 9.11
C ALA A 22 8.73 12.46 10.64
N GLY A 23 9.97 12.40 11.12
CA GLY A 23 10.27 12.31 12.55
C GLY A 23 9.92 13.55 13.38
N ASP A 24 9.84 14.73 12.75
CA ASP A 24 9.51 15.99 13.42
C ASP A 24 7.99 16.15 13.64
N ILE A 25 7.17 15.33 12.97
CA ILE A 25 5.73 15.33 13.10
C ILE A 25 5.33 14.38 14.23
N GLN A 26 4.62 14.87 15.23
CA GLN A 26 4.17 14.05 16.34
C GLN A 26 3.10 13.04 15.89
N ASP A 27 3.08 11.88 16.53
CA ASP A 27 2.00 10.92 16.33
C ASP A 27 0.75 11.36 17.11
N HIS A 28 -0.41 11.08 16.54
CA HIS A 28 -1.67 11.34 17.21
C HIS A 28 -1.78 10.49 18.48
N PRO A 29 -2.16 11.06 19.65
CA PRO A 29 -2.18 10.32 20.93
C PRO A 29 -3.16 9.14 20.92
N HIS A 30 -4.17 9.17 20.04
CA HIS A 30 -5.16 8.11 19.87
C HIS A 30 -4.87 7.22 18.64
N GLN A 31 -3.63 7.22 18.12
CA GLN A 31 -3.27 6.31 17.03
C GLN A 31 -3.50 4.86 17.45
N TRP A 32 -4.42 4.19 16.76
CA TRP A 32 -4.88 2.85 17.12
C TRP A 32 -4.43 1.76 16.14
N ARG A 33 -3.90 2.14 14.98
CA ARG A 33 -3.47 1.20 13.94
C ARG A 33 -2.08 0.70 14.18
N THR A 34 -1.88 -0.57 13.87
CA THR A 34 -0.56 -1.21 13.84
C THR A 34 -0.17 -1.51 12.39
N HIS A 35 1.11 -1.41 12.08
CA HIS A 35 1.65 -1.62 10.75
C HIS A 35 2.50 -2.91 10.74
N PRO A 36 2.00 -4.05 10.23
CA PRO A 36 2.77 -5.28 10.14
C PRO A 36 3.90 -5.14 9.13
N ALA A 37 4.99 -5.92 9.32
CA ALA A 37 6.19 -5.87 8.48
C ALA A 37 5.88 -6.03 6.98
N ARG A 38 4.96 -6.93 6.62
CA ARG A 38 4.54 -7.14 5.23
C ARG A 38 3.94 -5.89 4.58
N GLN A 39 3.21 -5.05 5.36
CA GLN A 39 2.69 -3.78 4.85
C GLN A 39 3.81 -2.78 4.61
N ALA A 40 4.80 -2.75 5.50
CA ALA A 40 5.97 -1.88 5.35
C ALA A 40 6.81 -2.28 4.13
N GLU A 41 6.98 -3.57 3.87
CA GLU A 41 7.66 -4.08 2.66
C GLU A 41 6.92 -3.67 1.39
N ALA A 42 5.62 -3.95 1.30
CA ALA A 42 4.81 -3.58 0.14
C ALA A 42 4.81 -2.06 -0.10
N LEU A 43 4.74 -1.25 0.96
CA LEU A 43 4.80 0.21 0.85
C LEU A 43 6.17 0.68 0.34
N ARG A 44 7.27 0.08 0.83
CA ARG A 44 8.63 0.39 0.35
C ARG A 44 8.76 0.07 -1.13
N ASP A 45 8.30 -1.11 -1.55
CA ASP A 45 8.42 -1.55 -2.93
C ASP A 45 7.62 -0.66 -3.90
N VAL A 46 6.42 -0.19 -3.49
CA VAL A 46 5.69 0.82 -4.27
C VAL A 46 6.45 2.13 -4.37
N LEU A 47 7.09 2.57 -3.27
CA LEU A 47 7.89 3.78 -3.27
C LEU A 47 9.14 3.65 -4.15
N ASP A 48 9.75 2.48 -4.20
CA ASP A 48 10.92 2.20 -5.04
C ASP A 48 10.53 2.12 -6.53
N GLU A 49 9.37 1.54 -6.86
CA GLU A 49 8.92 1.40 -8.26
C GLU A 49 8.29 2.69 -8.82
N VAL A 50 7.52 3.41 -8.01
CA VAL A 50 6.70 4.56 -8.47
C VAL A 50 7.20 5.89 -7.92
N GLY A 51 7.78 5.88 -6.71
CA GLY A 51 8.11 7.09 -5.97
C GLY A 51 6.98 7.54 -5.03
N VAL A 52 7.14 8.75 -4.50
CA VAL A 52 6.17 9.34 -3.56
C VAL A 52 4.96 9.87 -4.32
N ALA A 53 3.86 9.14 -4.26
CA ALA A 53 2.58 9.47 -4.89
C ALA A 53 1.47 9.65 -3.85
N GLY A 54 1.63 10.55 -2.91
CA GLY A 54 0.65 10.84 -1.87
C GLY A 54 1.23 11.71 -0.77
N ALA A 55 0.39 12.25 0.09
CA ALA A 55 0.78 13.12 1.19
C ALA A 55 0.31 12.56 2.54
N MET A 56 1.03 12.90 3.61
CA MET A 56 0.53 12.70 4.97
C MET A 56 -0.56 13.71 5.27
N LEU A 57 -1.53 13.36 6.12
CA LEU A 57 -2.50 14.30 6.66
C LEU A 57 -2.03 14.75 8.03
N VAL A 58 -1.86 16.06 8.20
CA VAL A 58 -1.34 16.65 9.44
C VAL A 58 -2.15 17.89 9.83
N TYR A 59 -2.13 18.26 11.10
CA TYR A 59 -2.76 19.47 11.61
C TYR A 59 -1.97 20.06 12.77
N GLN A 60 -2.20 21.33 13.10
CA GLN A 60 -1.64 21.96 14.28
C GLN A 60 -2.56 21.69 15.49
N SER A 61 -2.07 20.93 16.47
CA SER A 61 -2.84 20.49 17.62
C SER A 61 -2.68 21.47 18.81
N GLU A 62 -3.77 22.01 19.31
CA GLU A 62 -3.77 22.79 20.55
C GLU A 62 -3.40 21.90 21.75
N ARG A 63 -3.89 20.66 21.76
CA ARG A 63 -3.56 19.61 22.75
C ARG A 63 -2.05 19.35 22.83
N ALA A 64 -1.35 19.46 21.70
CA ALA A 64 0.10 19.31 21.60
C ALA A 64 0.86 20.66 21.66
N GLY A 65 0.24 21.72 22.17
CA GLY A 65 0.88 23.04 22.30
C GLY A 65 1.18 23.71 20.96
N GLY A 66 0.40 23.44 19.92
CA GLY A 66 0.59 23.99 18.57
C GLY A 66 1.54 23.18 17.69
N ALA A 67 2.01 22.03 18.17
CA ALA A 67 2.85 21.15 17.35
C ALA A 67 2.06 20.53 16.20
N LEU A 68 2.80 20.17 15.13
CA LEU A 68 2.24 19.45 13.99
C LEU A 68 2.03 17.97 14.38
N VAL A 69 0.80 17.50 14.25
CA VAL A 69 0.37 16.15 14.60
C VAL A 69 -0.16 15.41 13.38
N ARG A 70 0.19 14.14 13.24
CA ARG A 70 -0.18 13.29 12.10
C ARG A 70 -1.54 12.63 12.34
N ILE A 71 -2.44 12.73 11.36
CA ILE A 71 -3.70 12.00 11.31
C ILE A 71 -3.54 10.73 10.46
N ASP A 72 -2.85 10.84 9.29
CA ASP A 72 -2.55 9.72 8.40
C ASP A 72 -1.12 9.76 7.90
N GLY A 73 -0.57 8.58 7.56
CA GLY A 73 0.80 8.41 7.07
C GLY A 73 1.79 7.89 8.11
N HIS A 74 1.32 7.24 9.18
CA HIS A 74 2.18 6.65 10.22
C HIS A 74 3.15 5.60 9.64
N GLY A 75 2.67 4.72 8.73
CA GLY A 75 3.52 3.73 8.07
C GLY A 75 4.66 4.34 7.25
N ARG A 76 4.48 5.54 6.67
CA ARG A 76 5.55 6.25 5.94
C ARG A 76 6.66 6.74 6.88
N LYS A 77 6.30 7.26 8.05
CA LYS A 77 7.27 7.61 9.10
C LYS A 77 8.06 6.39 9.55
N ASP A 78 7.37 5.26 9.76
CA ASP A 78 8.00 4.04 10.28
C ASP A 78 9.03 3.46 9.28
N LEU A 79 8.85 3.72 7.97
CA LEU A 79 9.82 3.32 6.95
C LEU A 79 11.12 4.12 7.03
N ASP A 80 11.03 5.44 7.14
CA ASP A 80 12.18 6.35 7.25
C ASP A 80 11.78 7.65 7.99
N PRO A 81 12.08 7.74 9.29
CA PRO A 81 11.80 8.95 10.07
C PRO A 81 12.57 10.19 9.62
N ALA A 82 13.72 10.02 8.94
CA ALA A 82 14.54 11.11 8.47
C ALA A 82 14.10 11.66 7.10
N ALA A 83 13.28 10.93 6.39
CA ALA A 83 12.80 11.34 5.07
C ALA A 83 11.84 12.54 5.17
N THR A 84 11.94 13.41 4.16
CA THR A 84 11.03 14.55 3.99
C THR A 84 9.85 14.12 3.13
N TRP A 85 8.64 14.32 3.64
CA TRP A 85 7.41 13.91 2.98
C TRP A 85 6.49 15.09 2.68
N PRO A 86 5.73 15.05 1.57
CA PRO A 86 4.63 15.98 1.34
C PRO A 86 3.54 15.78 2.40
N CYS A 87 3.04 16.88 2.95
CA CYS A 87 2.03 16.91 4.01
C CYS A 87 0.91 17.86 3.62
N LEU A 88 -0.32 17.37 3.62
CA LEU A 88 -1.50 18.23 3.57
C LEU A 88 -1.79 18.74 4.99
N VAL A 89 -1.51 20.01 5.21
CA VAL A 89 -1.82 20.68 6.47
C VAL A 89 -3.29 21.03 6.49
N LEU A 90 -4.02 20.48 7.46
CA LEU A 90 -5.44 20.66 7.61
C LEU A 90 -5.77 21.77 8.61
N ASP A 91 -6.81 22.55 8.31
CA ASP A 91 -7.42 23.52 9.21
C ASP A 91 -8.53 22.85 10.01
N VAL A 92 -8.14 21.99 10.96
CA VAL A 92 -9.04 21.23 11.83
C VAL A 92 -8.60 21.39 13.28
N ASP A 93 -9.57 21.31 14.19
CA ASP A 93 -9.30 21.24 15.63
C ASP A 93 -9.04 19.79 16.08
N ASP A 94 -8.64 19.60 17.37
CA ASP A 94 -8.33 18.28 17.93
C ASP A 94 -9.51 17.30 17.87
N ARG A 95 -10.75 17.78 18.02
CA ARG A 95 -11.97 16.95 17.94
C ARG A 95 -12.25 16.50 16.50
N GLU A 96 -12.09 17.40 15.55
CA GLU A 96 -12.23 17.08 14.12
C GLU A 96 -11.13 16.12 13.66
N ALA A 97 -9.92 16.28 14.17
CA ALA A 97 -8.80 15.36 13.92
C ALA A 97 -9.06 13.96 14.51
N ASP A 98 -9.57 13.87 15.75
CA ASP A 98 -10.02 12.60 16.36
C ASP A 98 -11.06 11.89 15.46
N LEU A 99 -12.03 12.64 14.92
CA LEU A 99 -13.05 12.11 14.00
C LEU A 99 -12.44 11.60 12.70
N LEU A 100 -11.54 12.36 12.08
CA LEU A 100 -10.84 11.95 10.86
C LEU A 100 -10.03 10.69 11.10
N LEU A 101 -9.24 10.64 12.19
CA LEU A 101 -8.45 9.46 12.56
C LEU A 101 -9.32 8.20 12.72
N ALA A 102 -10.51 8.35 13.29
CA ALA A 102 -11.42 7.23 13.51
C ALA A 102 -12.16 6.77 12.25
N THR A 103 -12.32 7.63 11.24
CA THR A 103 -13.27 7.37 10.14
C THR A 103 -12.63 7.32 8.76
N TYR A 104 -11.50 7.98 8.53
CA TYR A 104 -10.92 8.15 7.19
C TYR A 104 -10.69 6.81 6.48
N ASP A 105 -9.96 5.90 7.11
CA ASP A 105 -9.70 4.58 6.55
C ASP A 105 -10.88 3.61 6.66
N PRO A 106 -11.62 3.55 7.79
CA PRO A 106 -12.82 2.70 7.87
C PRO A 106 -13.88 3.01 6.80
N ILE A 107 -14.06 4.28 6.44
CA ILE A 107 -14.96 4.65 5.34
C ILE A 107 -14.42 4.14 4.01
N SER A 108 -13.12 4.32 3.74
CA SER A 108 -12.48 3.81 2.51
C SER A 108 -12.58 2.28 2.41
N ALA A 109 -12.43 1.58 3.54
CA ALA A 109 -12.53 0.12 3.60
C ALA A 109 -13.95 -0.44 3.36
N GLN A 110 -14.99 0.41 3.39
CA GLN A 110 -16.37 0.00 3.07
C GLN A 110 -16.64 -0.04 1.56
N ALA A 111 -15.74 0.48 0.74
CA ALA A 111 -15.90 0.41 -0.71
C ALA A 111 -15.87 -1.04 -1.20
N GLY A 112 -16.87 -1.42 -1.98
CA GLY A 112 -16.89 -2.72 -2.67
C GLY A 112 -15.99 -2.71 -3.90
N ALA A 113 -15.60 -3.89 -4.38
CA ALA A 113 -14.87 -4.06 -5.63
C ALA A 113 -15.81 -4.44 -6.77
N ASP A 114 -15.64 -3.81 -7.93
CA ASP A 114 -16.15 -4.32 -9.21
C ASP A 114 -15.17 -5.40 -9.68
N ALA A 115 -15.55 -6.65 -9.53
CA ALA A 115 -14.67 -7.80 -9.79
C ALA A 115 -14.15 -7.81 -11.24
N ALA A 116 -14.97 -7.45 -12.23
CA ALA A 116 -14.55 -7.46 -13.64
C ALA A 116 -13.47 -6.40 -13.92
N LYS A 117 -13.65 -5.19 -13.40
CA LYS A 117 -12.66 -4.12 -13.55
C LYS A 117 -11.39 -4.39 -12.75
N LEU A 118 -11.51 -5.01 -11.59
CA LEU A 118 -10.34 -5.40 -10.81
C LEU A 118 -9.53 -6.47 -11.53
N ASP A 119 -10.19 -7.48 -12.12
CA ASP A 119 -9.51 -8.51 -12.91
C ASP A 119 -8.76 -7.91 -14.11
N GLU A 120 -9.41 -6.97 -14.84
CA GLU A 120 -8.78 -6.25 -15.95
C GLU A 120 -7.54 -5.48 -15.48
N LEU A 121 -7.65 -4.71 -14.39
CA LEU A 121 -6.53 -3.97 -13.81
C LEU A 121 -5.38 -4.89 -13.38
N LEU A 122 -5.69 -5.99 -12.68
CA LEU A 122 -4.66 -6.92 -12.18
C LEU A 122 -3.90 -7.63 -13.30
N ARG A 123 -4.48 -7.79 -14.49
CA ARG A 123 -3.78 -8.33 -15.67
C ARG A 123 -2.80 -7.34 -16.29
N GLU A 124 -3.03 -6.04 -16.12
CA GLU A 124 -2.15 -5.00 -16.65
C GLU A 124 -1.02 -4.63 -15.67
N VAL A 125 -1.25 -4.81 -14.36
CA VAL A 125 -0.25 -4.50 -13.34
C VAL A 125 0.83 -5.59 -13.34
N ASN A 126 2.07 -5.17 -13.56
CA ASN A 126 3.24 -6.04 -13.48
C ASN A 126 4.25 -5.45 -12.49
N THR A 127 4.71 -6.25 -11.54
CA THR A 127 5.73 -5.86 -10.56
C THR A 127 6.71 -7.00 -10.32
N GLY A 128 7.98 -6.67 -10.14
CA GLY A 128 9.03 -7.61 -9.75
C GLY A 128 9.04 -7.93 -8.24
N SER A 129 8.28 -7.17 -7.43
CA SER A 129 8.25 -7.34 -5.97
C SER A 129 7.39 -8.53 -5.53
N ALA A 130 7.97 -9.44 -4.76
CA ALA A 130 7.24 -10.56 -4.16
C ALA A 130 6.18 -10.08 -3.14
N ALA A 131 6.46 -9.00 -2.40
CA ALA A 131 5.51 -8.44 -1.43
C ALA A 131 4.29 -7.84 -2.14
N LEU A 132 4.49 -7.12 -3.24
CA LEU A 132 3.40 -6.58 -4.05
C LEU A 132 2.61 -7.68 -4.75
N GLN A 133 3.26 -8.70 -5.31
CA GLN A 133 2.59 -9.85 -5.89
C GLN A 133 1.69 -10.57 -4.88
N SER A 134 2.18 -10.76 -3.64
CA SER A 134 1.38 -11.34 -2.55
C SER A 134 0.17 -10.48 -2.21
N LEU A 135 0.36 -9.16 -2.08
CA LEU A 135 -0.73 -8.20 -1.81
C LEU A 135 -1.81 -8.24 -2.91
N LEU A 136 -1.40 -8.22 -4.18
CA LEU A 136 -2.32 -8.26 -5.32
C LEU A 136 -3.06 -9.61 -5.41
N SER A 137 -2.39 -10.71 -5.05
CA SER A 137 -3.02 -12.03 -4.98
C SER A 137 -4.06 -12.12 -3.87
N GLU A 138 -3.77 -11.56 -2.68
CA GLU A 138 -4.74 -11.47 -1.57
C GLU A 138 -5.94 -10.59 -1.97
N LEU A 139 -5.71 -9.49 -2.69
CA LEU A 139 -6.78 -8.62 -3.19
C LEU A 139 -7.66 -9.36 -4.19
N SER A 140 -7.07 -10.09 -5.14
CA SER A 140 -7.78 -10.94 -6.11
C SER A 140 -8.66 -11.97 -5.40
N ALA A 141 -8.10 -12.69 -4.44
CA ALA A 141 -8.82 -13.71 -3.67
C ALA A 141 -9.98 -13.10 -2.86
N SER A 142 -9.77 -11.94 -2.22
CA SER A 142 -10.80 -11.24 -1.45
C SER A 142 -11.98 -10.76 -2.30
N ALA A 143 -11.74 -10.47 -3.57
CA ALA A 143 -12.76 -10.10 -4.55
C ALA A 143 -13.44 -11.33 -5.21
N GLY A 144 -13.09 -12.56 -4.82
CA GLY A 144 -13.62 -13.80 -5.38
C GLY A 144 -13.15 -14.07 -6.81
N LEU A 145 -12.06 -13.44 -7.24
CA LEU A 145 -11.44 -13.72 -8.52
C LEU A 145 -10.67 -15.03 -8.43
N THR A 146 -10.95 -15.95 -9.33
CA THR A 146 -10.15 -17.16 -9.47
C THR A 146 -8.83 -16.77 -10.12
N PRO A 147 -7.66 -17.11 -9.55
CA PRO A 147 -6.41 -16.92 -10.25
C PRO A 147 -6.50 -17.58 -11.63
N PRO A 148 -5.92 -16.98 -12.69
CA PRO A 148 -5.90 -17.62 -13.99
C PRO A 148 -5.40 -19.05 -13.78
N ASN A 149 -6.13 -20.01 -14.35
CA ASN A 149 -5.81 -21.42 -14.23
C ASN A 149 -4.36 -21.60 -14.72
N VAL A 150 -3.44 -21.65 -13.79
CA VAL A 150 -2.05 -22.01 -14.09
C VAL A 150 -2.14 -23.50 -14.36
N GLU A 151 -2.24 -23.87 -15.62
CA GLU A 151 -2.03 -25.25 -16.03
C GLU A 151 -0.58 -25.59 -15.64
N PHE A 152 -0.43 -26.19 -14.48
CA PHE A 152 0.82 -26.84 -14.13
C PHE A 152 1.00 -27.97 -15.13
N LYS A 153 2.05 -27.87 -15.96
CA LYS A 153 2.45 -28.97 -16.79
C LYS A 153 2.74 -30.14 -15.86
N GLU A 154 1.87 -31.14 -15.84
CA GLU A 154 2.16 -32.36 -15.11
C GLU A 154 3.36 -33.00 -15.79
N TYR A 155 4.47 -33.01 -15.10
CA TYR A 155 5.66 -33.73 -15.51
C TYR A 155 5.48 -35.17 -15.03
N ASP A 156 5.37 -36.10 -15.95
CA ASP A 156 5.39 -37.54 -15.65
C ASP A 156 6.84 -38.05 -15.56
N GLU A 157 7.01 -39.30 -15.20
CA GLU A 157 8.32 -39.92 -15.07
C GLU A 157 9.17 -39.91 -16.35
N SER A 158 8.58 -39.57 -17.52
CA SER A 158 9.30 -39.46 -18.79
C SER A 158 10.28 -38.28 -18.86
N VAL A 159 10.08 -37.23 -18.02
CA VAL A 159 10.98 -36.08 -17.93
C VAL A 159 12.40 -36.52 -17.46
N GLU A 160 12.50 -37.58 -16.69
CA GLU A 160 13.79 -38.12 -16.27
C GLU A 160 14.69 -38.52 -17.47
N ASN A 161 14.08 -38.89 -18.58
CA ASN A 161 14.78 -39.25 -19.81
C ASN A 161 15.21 -38.04 -20.66
N GLU A 162 14.67 -36.83 -20.39
CA GLU A 162 15.03 -35.61 -21.09
C GLU A 162 16.15 -34.81 -20.39
N VAL A 163 16.58 -35.22 -19.18
CA VAL A 163 17.62 -34.54 -18.42
C VAL A 163 18.99 -35.02 -18.94
N GLU A 164 19.76 -34.10 -19.51
CA GLU A 164 21.17 -34.34 -19.83
C GLU A 164 21.99 -34.32 -18.54
N TYR A 165 22.77 -35.40 -18.33
CA TYR A 165 23.66 -35.52 -17.18
C TYR A 165 25.11 -35.28 -17.59
N LEU A 166 25.83 -34.55 -16.75
CA LEU A 166 27.27 -34.46 -16.80
C LEU A 166 27.86 -35.53 -15.87
N GLU A 167 28.95 -36.21 -16.33
CA GLU A 167 29.63 -37.25 -15.56
C GLU A 167 31.03 -36.77 -15.20
N CYS A 168 31.41 -36.92 -13.94
CA CYS A 168 32.75 -36.62 -13.48
C CYS A 168 33.75 -37.68 -13.99
N PRO A 169 34.78 -37.30 -14.78
CA PRO A 169 35.71 -38.22 -15.36
C PRO A 169 36.62 -38.91 -14.32
N ALA A 170 36.66 -38.37 -13.08
CA ALA A 170 37.52 -38.93 -12.02
C ALA A 170 36.81 -39.93 -11.10
N CYS A 171 35.48 -39.80 -10.87
CA CYS A 171 34.75 -40.64 -9.93
C CYS A 171 33.40 -41.17 -10.45
N GLY A 172 32.99 -40.83 -11.68
CA GLY A 172 31.74 -41.30 -12.29
C GLY A 172 30.44 -40.69 -11.73
N HIS A 173 30.56 -39.74 -10.82
CA HIS A 173 29.35 -39.05 -10.28
C HIS A 173 28.62 -38.29 -11.37
N LYS A 174 27.29 -38.44 -11.42
CA LYS A 174 26.41 -37.75 -12.40
C LYS A 174 25.58 -36.69 -11.76
N TRP A 175 25.49 -35.55 -12.41
CA TRP A 175 24.58 -34.44 -12.01
C TRP A 175 23.88 -33.85 -13.24
N PRO A 176 22.66 -33.31 -13.09
CA PRO A 176 21.96 -32.64 -14.19
C PRO A 176 22.79 -31.48 -14.73
N LYS A 177 22.70 -31.28 -16.05
CA LYS A 177 23.38 -30.18 -16.75
C LYS A 177 22.63 -28.88 -16.61
#